data_630af0016278d18b1fd128406859ca24
#
_entry.id   630af0016278d18b1fd128406859ca24
#
_cell.length_a   1.000
_cell.length_b   1.000
_cell.length_c   1.000
_cell.angle_alpha   90.00
_cell.angle_beta   90.00
_cell.angle_gamma   90.00
#
_symmetry.space_group_name_H-M   'P 1'
#
loop_
_entity.id
_entity.type
_entity.pdbx_description
1 polymer ?
#
loop_
_entity_poly.entity_id
_entity_poly.type
_entity_poly.pdbx_seq_one_letter_code
_entity_poly.pdbx_strand_id
1 'polypeptide(L)'
;MNPEGEQPVGAKTVSRRRAGVPVWRTGKPDAFLAAAVDTARTAIEGITAPATIGQHLVAKSEGDRLVTHLFESRLAGYLGWQWYAVLTRNSRSKVVTVNELGLLPSEDSILAPEWVPWAERVRPEDEQEPEPVPAQEPEEDQDQESGDEEPDDGGEPGDEARTS
;
A
#
# COMPACT_ATOMS: atom_id res chain seq x y z
N MET A 1 -39.92 52.03 -9.15
CA MET A 1 -38.60 51.60 -9.64
C MET A 1 -38.02 50.75 -8.58
N ASN A 2 -38.10 49.40 -8.75
CA ASN A 2 -37.48 48.44 -7.85
C ASN A 2 -36.13 48.03 -8.41
N PRO A 3 -35.06 48.06 -7.65
CA PRO A 3 -33.87 47.30 -8.02
C PRO A 3 -34.08 45.86 -7.56
N GLU A 4 -34.14 44.99 -8.55
CA GLU A 4 -34.12 43.56 -8.34
C GLU A 4 -32.83 43.14 -7.63
N GLY A 5 -33.00 42.59 -6.46
CA GLY A 5 -31.91 41.93 -5.73
C GLY A 5 -31.51 40.65 -6.45
N GLU A 6 -30.40 40.68 -7.14
CA GLU A 6 -29.68 39.50 -7.58
C GLU A 6 -29.22 38.71 -6.35
N GLN A 7 -29.87 37.60 -6.12
CA GLN A 7 -29.38 36.62 -5.15
C GLN A 7 -28.16 35.92 -5.77
N PRO A 8 -27.03 35.82 -5.07
CA PRO A 8 -25.91 35.03 -5.56
C PRO A 8 -26.35 33.60 -5.57
N VAL A 9 -26.45 33.01 -6.76
CA VAL A 9 -26.56 31.59 -6.98
C VAL A 9 -25.38 30.91 -6.24
N GLY A 10 -25.73 30.19 -5.20
CA GLY A 10 -24.77 29.47 -4.37
C GLY A 10 -23.85 28.63 -5.25
N ALA A 11 -22.61 29.02 -5.30
CA ALA A 11 -21.55 28.22 -5.88
C ALA A 11 -21.56 26.89 -5.11
N LYS A 12 -21.98 25.80 -5.76
CA LYS A 12 -21.78 24.46 -5.28
C LYS A 12 -20.28 24.28 -5.15
N THR A 13 -19.77 24.35 -3.93
CA THR A 13 -18.41 23.97 -3.61
C THR A 13 -18.25 22.51 -4.05
N VAL A 14 -17.65 22.33 -5.22
CA VAL A 14 -17.22 21.01 -5.67
C VAL A 14 -16.13 20.61 -4.70
N SER A 15 -16.50 19.78 -3.73
CA SER A 15 -15.52 19.17 -2.82
C SER A 15 -14.43 18.54 -3.67
N ARG A 16 -13.22 19.05 -3.53
CA ARG A 16 -12.05 18.53 -4.24
C ARG A 16 -11.84 17.12 -3.76
N ARG A 17 -12.11 16.15 -4.63
CA ARG A 17 -11.94 14.73 -4.30
C ARG A 17 -10.48 14.46 -3.99
N ARG A 18 -10.23 13.71 -2.94
CA ARG A 18 -8.88 13.29 -2.56
C ARG A 18 -8.32 12.32 -3.61
N ALA A 19 -7.05 12.52 -3.98
CA ALA A 19 -6.36 11.61 -4.88
C ALA A 19 -6.31 10.20 -4.28
N GLY A 20 -6.57 9.18 -5.11
CA GLY A 20 -6.56 7.77 -4.69
C GLY A 20 -7.86 7.26 -4.07
N VAL A 21 -8.81 8.15 -3.71
CA VAL A 21 -10.12 7.72 -3.20
C VAL A 21 -11.02 7.33 -4.36
N PRO A 22 -11.58 6.11 -4.37
CA PRO A 22 -12.40 5.62 -5.47
C PRO A 22 -13.68 6.43 -5.67
N VAL A 23 -14.04 6.60 -6.93
CA VAL A 23 -15.34 7.17 -7.32
C VAL A 23 -16.30 6.05 -7.64
N TRP A 24 -17.32 5.93 -6.82
CA TRP A 24 -18.31 4.88 -6.97
C TRP A 24 -19.38 5.24 -8.00
N ARG A 25 -19.81 4.25 -8.76
CA ARG A 25 -20.96 4.39 -9.66
C ARG A 25 -22.25 4.50 -8.83
N THR A 26 -23.17 5.32 -9.29
CA THR A 26 -24.52 5.38 -8.74
C THR A 26 -25.34 4.26 -9.37
N GLY A 27 -25.98 3.44 -8.55
CA GLY A 27 -26.83 2.36 -9.01
C GLY A 27 -27.14 1.39 -7.88
N LYS A 28 -28.22 0.64 -8.05
CA LYS A 28 -28.56 -0.42 -7.11
C LYS A 28 -27.67 -1.64 -7.37
N PRO A 29 -26.97 -2.17 -6.36
CA PRO A 29 -26.17 -3.37 -6.54
C PRO A 29 -27.05 -4.60 -6.82
N ASP A 30 -26.48 -5.61 -7.48
CA ASP A 30 -27.12 -6.91 -7.61
C ASP A 30 -27.44 -7.48 -6.22
N ALA A 31 -28.71 -7.76 -5.97
CA ALA A 31 -29.19 -8.14 -4.64
C ALA A 31 -28.57 -9.44 -4.12
N PHE A 32 -28.31 -10.40 -5.02
CA PHE A 32 -27.70 -11.66 -4.65
C PHE A 32 -26.23 -11.48 -4.25
N LEU A 33 -25.48 -10.72 -5.02
CA LEU A 33 -24.08 -10.38 -4.68
C LEU A 33 -24.00 -9.50 -3.45
N ALA A 34 -24.88 -8.52 -3.29
CA ALA A 34 -24.89 -7.63 -2.13
C ALA A 34 -25.18 -8.38 -0.81
N ALA A 35 -25.89 -9.51 -0.87
CA ALA A 35 -26.12 -10.38 0.27
C ALA A 35 -24.93 -11.30 0.61
N ALA A 36 -23.95 -11.43 -0.28
CA ALA A 36 -22.83 -12.35 -0.14
C ALA A 36 -21.67 -11.76 0.72
N VAL A 37 -22.00 -11.13 1.84
CA VAL A 37 -21.05 -10.46 2.75
C VAL A 37 -20.03 -11.44 3.32
N ASP A 38 -20.47 -12.64 3.71
CA ASP A 38 -19.58 -13.68 4.28
C ASP A 38 -18.55 -14.16 3.24
N THR A 39 -18.98 -14.32 1.98
CA THR A 39 -18.07 -14.68 0.88
C THR A 39 -17.00 -13.60 0.68
N ALA A 40 -17.39 -12.33 0.71
CA ALA A 40 -16.46 -11.21 0.58
C ALA A 40 -15.48 -11.18 1.77
N ARG A 41 -15.97 -11.36 3.00
CA ARG A 41 -15.11 -11.40 4.19
C ARG A 41 -14.12 -12.56 4.14
N THR A 42 -14.58 -13.76 3.83
CA THR A 42 -13.73 -14.96 3.74
C THR A 42 -12.63 -14.78 2.67
N ALA A 43 -12.94 -14.11 1.56
CA ALA A 43 -11.96 -13.80 0.55
C ALA A 43 -10.86 -12.87 1.08
N ILE A 44 -11.22 -11.84 1.82
CA ILE A 44 -10.25 -10.91 2.44
C ILE A 44 -9.43 -11.61 3.52
N GLU A 45 -10.03 -12.53 4.29
CA GLU A 45 -9.31 -13.35 5.28
C GLU A 45 -8.21 -14.22 4.65
N GLY A 46 -8.30 -14.47 3.35
CA GLY A 46 -7.24 -15.15 2.59
C GLY A 46 -5.96 -14.32 2.41
N ILE A 47 -6.01 -12.99 2.61
CA ILE A 47 -4.86 -12.08 2.41
C ILE A 47 -4.46 -11.30 3.66
N THR A 48 -5.27 -11.36 4.72
CA THR A 48 -4.97 -10.64 5.98
C THR A 48 -5.56 -11.38 7.18
N ALA A 49 -5.07 -11.05 8.38
CA ALA A 49 -5.57 -11.63 9.61
C ALA A 49 -7.04 -11.19 9.86
N PRO A 50 -7.94 -12.09 10.28
CA PRO A 50 -9.34 -11.76 10.53
C PRO A 50 -9.56 -10.58 11.49
N ALA A 51 -8.67 -10.41 12.47
CA ALA A 51 -8.74 -9.31 13.44
C ALA A 51 -8.55 -7.92 12.81
N THR A 52 -7.91 -7.85 11.64
CA THR A 52 -7.68 -6.60 10.92
C THR A 52 -8.88 -6.16 10.07
N ILE A 53 -9.88 -7.03 9.92
CA ILE A 53 -11.10 -6.78 9.16
C ILE A 53 -12.20 -6.36 10.13
N GLY A 54 -12.61 -5.11 10.07
CA GLY A 54 -13.68 -4.56 10.88
C GLY A 54 -15.08 -4.93 10.39
N GLN A 55 -16.03 -4.07 10.68
CA GLN A 55 -17.43 -4.26 10.27
C GLN A 55 -17.60 -4.09 8.75
N HIS A 56 -18.62 -4.74 8.21
CA HIS A 56 -19.08 -4.48 6.85
C HIS A 56 -19.71 -3.09 6.78
N LEU A 57 -19.25 -2.28 5.87
CA LEU A 57 -19.71 -0.90 5.72
C LEU A 57 -20.81 -0.79 4.69
N VAL A 58 -20.60 -1.32 3.50
CA VAL A 58 -21.54 -1.18 2.40
C VAL A 58 -21.20 -2.13 1.24
N ALA A 59 -22.23 -2.46 0.44
CA ALA A 59 -22.09 -3.09 -0.87
C ALA A 59 -22.42 -2.06 -1.96
N LYS A 60 -21.51 -1.84 -2.90
CA LYS A 60 -21.65 -0.86 -3.98
C LYS A 60 -21.68 -1.53 -5.34
N SER A 61 -22.50 -0.99 -6.25
CA SER A 61 -22.53 -1.46 -7.63
C SER A 61 -21.33 -0.95 -8.41
N GLU A 62 -20.66 -1.84 -9.11
CA GLU A 62 -19.62 -1.49 -10.10
C GLU A 62 -20.10 -1.69 -11.53
N GLY A 63 -21.22 -2.35 -11.68
CA GLY A 63 -21.82 -2.64 -12.99
C GLY A 63 -22.82 -3.79 -12.90
N ASP A 64 -23.19 -4.34 -14.04
CA ASP A 64 -24.09 -5.49 -14.08
C ASP A 64 -23.39 -6.72 -13.47
N ARG A 65 -24.02 -7.32 -12.45
CA ARG A 65 -23.50 -8.48 -11.72
C ARG A 65 -22.06 -8.33 -11.17
N LEU A 66 -21.72 -7.10 -10.81
CA LEU A 66 -20.43 -6.75 -10.21
C LEU A 66 -20.68 -5.85 -8.99
N VAL A 67 -20.29 -6.33 -7.82
CA VAL A 67 -20.53 -5.63 -6.54
C VAL A 67 -19.27 -5.63 -5.70
N THR A 68 -18.91 -4.45 -5.22
CA THR A 68 -17.82 -4.27 -4.27
C THR A 68 -18.36 -4.18 -2.85
N HIS A 69 -17.88 -5.08 -1.99
CA HIS A 69 -18.07 -5.00 -0.55
C HIS A 69 -16.94 -4.24 0.09
N LEU A 70 -17.27 -3.33 1.01
CA LEU A 70 -16.32 -2.56 1.79
C LEU A 70 -16.41 -2.93 3.26
N PHE A 71 -15.27 -3.10 3.90
CA PHE A 71 -15.13 -3.36 5.34
C PHE A 71 -14.17 -2.35 5.94
N GLU A 72 -14.42 -1.98 7.18
CA GLU A 72 -13.50 -1.15 7.95
C GLU A 72 -12.13 -1.83 8.07
N SER A 73 -11.04 -1.07 7.89
CA SER A 73 -9.70 -1.56 8.18
C SER A 73 -9.33 -1.29 9.64
N ARG A 74 -8.88 -2.34 10.33
CA ARG A 74 -8.25 -2.27 11.65
C ARG A 74 -6.76 -2.58 11.59
N LEU A 75 -6.22 -2.56 10.38
CA LEU A 75 -4.80 -2.77 10.17
C LEU A 75 -4.01 -1.58 10.73
N ALA A 76 -2.96 -1.86 11.50
CA ALA A 76 -2.10 -0.83 12.07
C ALA A 76 -1.49 0.04 10.96
N GLY A 77 -1.56 1.35 11.11
CA GLY A 77 -1.10 2.32 10.11
C GLY A 77 -2.10 2.63 8.99
N TYR A 78 -3.23 1.92 8.92
CA TYR A 78 -4.25 2.10 7.88
C TYR A 78 -5.60 2.51 8.47
N LEU A 79 -5.57 3.44 9.42
CA LEU A 79 -6.79 3.98 10.00
C LEU A 79 -7.57 4.79 8.96
N GLY A 80 -8.89 4.57 8.90
CA GLY A 80 -9.75 5.20 7.89
C GLY A 80 -9.69 4.55 6.51
N TRP A 81 -8.84 3.54 6.29
CA TRP A 81 -8.83 2.74 5.07
C TRP A 81 -9.92 1.67 5.12
N GLN A 82 -10.19 1.06 3.97
CA GLN A 82 -11.26 0.06 3.82
C GLN A 82 -10.74 -1.15 3.06
N TRP A 83 -10.96 -2.34 3.63
CA TRP A 83 -10.82 -3.57 2.89
C TRP A 83 -11.93 -3.67 1.85
N TYR A 84 -11.62 -4.15 0.67
CA TYR A 84 -12.62 -4.36 -0.36
C TYR A 84 -12.52 -5.76 -0.97
N ALA A 85 -13.66 -6.27 -1.41
CA ALA A 85 -13.76 -7.46 -2.25
C ALA A 85 -14.79 -7.21 -3.34
N VAL A 86 -14.37 -7.38 -4.58
CA VAL A 86 -15.23 -7.29 -5.77
C VAL A 86 -15.74 -8.68 -6.08
N LEU A 87 -17.04 -8.85 -5.98
CA LEU A 87 -17.73 -10.09 -6.29
C LEU A 87 -18.46 -10.00 -7.62
N THR A 88 -18.41 -11.08 -8.38
CA THR A 88 -19.13 -11.22 -9.65
C THR A 88 -19.86 -12.56 -9.72
N ARG A 89 -20.82 -12.67 -10.64
CA ARG A 89 -21.48 -13.90 -11.01
C ARG A 89 -21.90 -13.89 -12.47
N ASN A 90 -21.96 -15.07 -13.07
CA ASN A 90 -22.51 -15.21 -14.41
C ASN A 90 -24.05 -15.06 -14.38
N SER A 91 -24.64 -14.68 -15.52
CA SER A 91 -26.09 -14.66 -15.65
C SER A 91 -26.66 -16.06 -15.36
N ARG A 92 -27.77 -16.12 -14.62
CA ARG A 92 -28.43 -17.36 -14.21
C ARG A 92 -27.64 -18.25 -13.25
N SER A 93 -26.41 -17.89 -12.89
CA SER A 93 -25.60 -18.62 -11.91
C SER A 93 -25.79 -18.05 -10.51
N LYS A 94 -25.83 -18.92 -9.52
CA LYS A 94 -25.74 -18.57 -8.09
C LYS A 94 -24.31 -18.72 -7.55
N VAL A 95 -23.36 -19.04 -8.43
CA VAL A 95 -21.95 -19.14 -8.04
C VAL A 95 -21.36 -17.74 -7.99
N VAL A 96 -20.87 -17.36 -6.81
CA VAL A 96 -20.16 -16.10 -6.58
C VAL A 96 -18.68 -16.34 -6.83
N THR A 97 -18.07 -15.47 -7.61
CA THR A 97 -16.63 -15.47 -7.88
C THR A 97 -16.03 -14.18 -7.35
N VAL A 98 -14.89 -14.29 -6.68
CA VAL A 98 -14.09 -13.13 -6.27
C VAL A 98 -13.25 -12.68 -7.45
N ASN A 99 -13.42 -11.44 -7.87
CA ASN A 99 -12.72 -10.86 -9.01
C ASN A 99 -11.47 -10.09 -8.56
N GLU A 100 -11.60 -9.33 -7.48
CA GLU A 100 -10.52 -8.48 -6.96
C GLU A 100 -10.71 -8.29 -5.46
N LEU A 101 -9.61 -8.10 -4.75
CA LEU A 101 -9.64 -7.75 -3.33
C LEU A 101 -8.37 -6.97 -2.93
N GLY A 102 -8.46 -6.22 -1.86
CA GLY A 102 -7.36 -5.40 -1.37
C GLY A 102 -7.77 -4.34 -0.36
N LEU A 103 -7.00 -3.28 -0.30
CA LEU A 103 -7.17 -2.16 0.62
C LEU A 103 -7.28 -0.85 -0.17
N LEU A 104 -8.30 -0.06 0.13
CA LEU A 104 -8.57 1.22 -0.52
C LEU A 104 -8.60 2.36 0.49
N PRO A 105 -8.11 3.55 0.14
CA PRO A 105 -8.32 4.73 0.95
C PRO A 105 -9.78 5.20 0.90
N SER A 106 -10.22 5.84 1.97
CA SER A 106 -11.49 6.58 2.03
C SER A 106 -11.25 8.08 2.24
N GLU A 107 -12.32 8.86 2.31
CA GLU A 107 -12.22 10.28 2.65
C GLU A 107 -11.61 10.52 4.05
N ASP A 108 -11.73 9.54 4.94
CA ASP A 108 -11.22 9.60 6.31
C ASP A 108 -9.80 9.05 6.46
N SER A 109 -9.21 8.56 5.37
CA SER A 109 -7.87 7.97 5.40
C SER A 109 -6.79 9.01 5.63
N ILE A 110 -5.81 8.64 6.43
CA ILE A 110 -4.54 9.36 6.49
C ILE A 110 -3.76 8.96 5.24
N LEU A 111 -3.68 9.87 4.28
CA LEU A 111 -2.87 9.72 3.09
C LEU A 111 -1.52 10.38 3.29
N ALA A 112 -0.51 9.91 2.57
CA ALA A 112 0.76 10.61 2.51
C ALA A 112 0.54 12.06 2.04
N PRO A 113 1.27 13.04 2.60
CA PRO A 113 1.18 14.43 2.12
C PRO A 113 1.49 14.48 0.64
N GLU A 114 0.91 15.47 -0.04
CA GLU A 114 1.22 15.74 -1.44
C GLU A 114 2.73 15.91 -1.62
N TRP A 115 3.27 15.35 -2.69
CA TRP A 115 4.69 15.44 -2.94
C TRP A 115 5.12 16.90 -3.12
N VAL A 116 6.08 17.32 -2.31
CA VAL A 116 6.68 18.65 -2.37
C VAL A 116 8.06 18.51 -2.99
N PRO A 117 8.40 19.29 -4.04
CA PRO A 117 9.72 19.30 -4.63
C PRO A 117 10.82 19.51 -3.59
N TRP A 118 11.98 18.89 -3.78
CA TRP A 118 13.10 19.00 -2.86
C TRP A 118 13.47 20.46 -2.54
N ALA A 119 13.49 21.30 -3.56
CA ALA A 119 13.81 22.73 -3.44
C ALA A 119 12.89 23.50 -2.47
N GLU A 120 11.65 23.02 -2.27
CA GLU A 120 10.68 23.61 -1.33
C GLU A 120 10.77 23.00 0.06
N ARG A 121 11.51 21.90 0.22
CA ARG A 121 11.71 21.21 1.49
C ARG A 121 12.97 21.65 2.21
N VAL A 122 13.94 22.18 1.48
CA VAL A 122 15.23 22.63 2.03
C VAL A 122 14.99 23.86 2.86
N ARG A 123 15.35 23.80 4.13
CA ARG A 123 15.34 24.96 5.01
C ARG A 123 16.60 25.78 4.76
N PRO A 124 16.58 27.12 4.99
CA PRO A 124 17.77 27.95 4.86
C PRO A 124 18.98 27.47 5.71
N GLU A 125 18.69 26.73 6.76
CA GLU A 125 19.67 26.13 7.67
C GLU A 125 20.36 24.89 7.09
N ASP A 126 19.73 24.23 6.10
CA ASP A 126 20.27 23.05 5.43
C ASP A 126 21.17 23.42 4.24
N GLU A 127 21.23 24.70 3.87
CA GLU A 127 22.12 25.24 2.84
C GLU A 127 23.53 25.56 3.37
N GLN A 128 23.82 25.26 4.64
CA GLN A 128 25.18 25.33 5.14
C GLN A 128 26.00 24.24 4.45
N GLU A 129 26.88 24.68 3.56
CA GLU A 129 27.89 23.82 2.95
C GLU A 129 28.62 23.06 4.06
N PRO A 130 28.86 21.75 3.90
CA PRO A 130 29.68 21.03 4.85
C PRO A 130 31.06 21.70 4.88
N GLU A 131 31.47 22.19 6.04
CA GLU A 131 32.81 22.70 6.25
C GLU A 131 33.80 21.62 5.76
N PRO A 132 34.81 21.99 4.95
CA PRO A 132 35.77 21.03 4.47
C PRO A 132 36.50 20.42 5.69
N VAL A 133 36.24 19.17 5.95
CA VAL A 133 37.02 18.37 6.89
C VAL A 133 38.48 18.43 6.45
N PRO A 134 39.42 18.86 7.31
CA PRO A 134 40.81 18.88 6.93
C PRO A 134 41.23 17.47 6.56
N ALA A 135 41.82 17.35 5.36
CA ALA A 135 42.39 16.11 4.87
C ALA A 135 43.41 15.62 5.90
N GLN A 136 43.17 14.49 6.52
CA GLN A 136 44.19 13.77 7.25
C GLN A 136 45.13 13.21 6.21
N GLU A 137 46.35 13.70 6.24
CA GLU A 137 47.46 13.15 5.46
C GLU A 137 47.66 11.68 5.81
N PRO A 138 47.88 10.80 4.84
CA PRO A 138 48.20 9.41 5.12
C PRO A 138 49.57 9.34 5.79
N GLU A 139 49.63 8.85 7.01
CA GLU A 139 50.88 8.48 7.66
C GLU A 139 51.49 7.34 6.87
N GLU A 140 52.70 7.60 6.35
CA GLU A 140 53.55 6.62 5.72
C GLU A 140 53.97 5.58 6.77
N ASP A 141 53.40 4.40 6.69
CA ASP A 141 53.92 3.25 7.41
C ASP A 141 55.09 2.65 6.65
N GLN A 142 56.23 2.80 7.33
CA GLN A 142 57.51 2.29 6.91
C GLN A 142 57.51 0.77 6.91
N ASP A 143 58.10 0.26 5.84
CA ASP A 143 58.63 -1.10 5.67
C ASP A 143 59.21 -1.71 6.96
N GLN A 144 58.75 -2.92 7.24
CA GLN A 144 59.64 -3.94 7.81
C GLN A 144 59.35 -5.31 7.20
N GLU A 145 60.26 -5.60 6.32
CA GLU A 145 60.63 -6.90 5.76
C GLU A 145 61.11 -7.87 6.84
N SER A 146 60.64 -9.10 6.78
CA SER A 146 61.32 -10.37 7.10
C SER A 146 60.28 -11.40 7.55
N GLY A 147 60.24 -12.56 7.04
CA GLY A 147 61.13 -13.54 6.51
C GLY A 147 60.34 -14.82 6.40
N ASP A 148 60.64 -15.51 5.34
CA ASP A 148 60.69 -16.94 5.13
C ASP A 148 60.04 -17.89 6.15
N GLU A 149 59.21 -18.77 5.67
CA GLU A 149 59.45 -20.21 5.61
C GLU A 149 58.16 -20.98 5.27
N GLU A 150 58.08 -21.48 4.06
CA GLU A 150 57.48 -22.78 3.80
C GLU A 150 58.44 -23.85 4.27
N PRO A 151 58.05 -25.11 4.51
CA PRO A 151 57.40 -25.98 3.56
C PRO A 151 56.49 -27.07 4.13
N ASP A 152 55.66 -27.57 3.23
CA ASP A 152 55.62 -28.98 2.79
C ASP A 152 54.76 -30.00 3.58
N ASP A 153 54.16 -30.77 2.72
CA ASP A 153 53.85 -32.20 2.77
C ASP A 153 52.46 -32.62 3.36
N GLY A 154 51.63 -33.00 2.45
CA GLY A 154 51.53 -34.42 2.08
C GLY A 154 50.33 -35.12 2.68
N GLY A 155 49.46 -35.66 1.83
CA GLY A 155 48.74 -36.85 2.20
C GLY A 155 47.24 -36.93 1.98
N GLU A 156 46.82 -37.14 0.75
CA GLU A 156 45.72 -38.09 0.41
C GLU A 156 46.22 -39.54 0.67
N PRO A 157 45.40 -40.62 0.57
CA PRO A 157 43.95 -40.77 0.33
C PRO A 157 43.34 -41.92 1.15
N GLY A 158 42.11 -42.26 0.79
CA GLY A 158 41.55 -43.59 1.06
C GLY A 158 40.14 -43.53 1.62
N ASP A 159 39.16 -43.79 0.90
CA ASP A 159 38.65 -44.99 0.24
C ASP A 159 37.66 -45.78 1.08
N GLU A 160 36.63 -46.14 0.42
CA GLU A 160 35.74 -47.29 0.62
C GLU A 160 34.71 -47.29 1.78
N ALA A 161 33.49 -47.22 1.40
CA ALA A 161 32.61 -48.30 0.91
C ALA A 161 31.67 -48.91 1.96
N ARG A 162 30.45 -48.99 1.49
CA ARG A 162 29.48 -50.10 1.66
C ARG A 162 28.60 -50.20 2.91
N THR A 163 27.37 -50.23 2.51
CA THR A 163 26.30 -51.25 2.71
C THR A 163 25.59 -51.26 4.05
N SER A 164 24.37 -51.08 4.01
CA SER A 164 23.19 -51.98 3.90
C SER A 164 21.93 -51.16 4.09
#